data_0231cbf0799c513121c2d8b5159a0d12
#
_entry.id   0231cbf0799c513121c2d8b5159a0d12
#
_cell.length_a   1.000
_cell.length_b   1.000
_cell.length_c   1.000
_cell.angle_alpha   90.00
_cell.angle_beta   90.00
_cell.angle_gamma   90.00
#
_symmetry.space_group_name_H-M   'P 1'
#
loop_
_entity.id
_entity.type
_entity.pdbx_description
1 polymer ?
#
loop_
_entity_poly.entity_id
_entity_poly.type
_entity_poly.pdbx_seq_one_letter_code
_entity_poly.pdbx_strand_id
1 'polypeptide(L)'
;MHGSGAVSRYMAWAKLHSQARFNLAVSGMVDYPIAELPVRLEDLEIGGTGPYGYPPLMERLARKAEVCGDCLVYTFGTSMANFIALTALVRRGDEVLLERPTYDPLLAILDHLGANVIRFERRADRGFRVGLGELERRITPATRLVILCNLHNPSSAFADEATLRQVGEMAGKVGAWLLVDEVYLEAIFDQPWRSAFHLGPNFVSTSSLTKAYGLSGIRCGWILAQPDLVRRMWEIVDFTYGSPVHPAERMAVAALDHLDRIRARARSILDPNRLILNEFLANHPQLDCPPSQFGTTVFPRLRVGKAADFVALARERYETSVVPGEFFEQPQHFRIGLCAEPEGLRGGLERLTAALEAFVRLSA
;
A
#
# COMPACT_ATOMS: atom_id res chain seq x y z
N MET A 1 -29.63 17.73 -5.89
CA MET A 1 -28.17 18.01 -5.83
C MET A 1 -27.51 16.65 -5.73
N HIS A 2 -26.91 16.18 -6.84
CA HIS A 2 -26.10 14.97 -6.80
C HIS A 2 -24.84 15.33 -6.00
N GLY A 3 -24.65 14.72 -4.83
CA GLY A 3 -23.46 14.87 -4.02
C GLY A 3 -22.22 14.55 -4.89
N SER A 4 -21.17 15.31 -4.73
CA SER A 4 -19.87 15.00 -5.34
C SER A 4 -19.49 13.58 -4.94
N GLY A 5 -19.52 12.66 -5.91
CA GLY A 5 -19.17 11.27 -5.64
C GLY A 5 -17.79 11.18 -4.99
N ALA A 6 -17.58 10.19 -4.16
CA ALA A 6 -16.30 9.92 -3.52
C ALA A 6 -15.18 9.86 -4.56
N VAL A 7 -14.19 10.73 -4.44
CA VAL A 7 -13.07 10.87 -5.40
C VAL A 7 -11.76 10.75 -4.64
N SER A 8 -10.90 9.84 -5.07
CA SER A 8 -9.53 9.80 -4.59
C SER A 8 -8.71 10.93 -5.24
N ARG A 9 -8.47 11.99 -4.49
CA ARG A 9 -7.68 13.14 -4.94
C ARG A 9 -6.22 12.76 -5.18
N TYR A 10 -5.68 11.87 -4.35
CA TYR A 10 -4.35 11.31 -4.53
C TYR A 10 -4.22 10.56 -5.85
N MET A 11 -5.16 9.68 -6.20
CA MET A 11 -5.08 8.89 -7.43
C MET A 11 -5.20 9.76 -8.69
N ALA A 12 -6.04 10.78 -8.66
CA ALA A 12 -6.12 11.76 -9.74
C ALA A 12 -4.79 12.50 -9.93
N TRP A 13 -4.21 13.02 -8.85
CA TRP A 13 -2.91 13.67 -8.87
C TRP A 13 -1.79 12.72 -9.33
N ALA A 14 -1.73 11.51 -8.81
CA ALA A 14 -0.70 10.53 -9.13
C ALA A 14 -0.69 10.14 -10.62
N LYS A 15 -1.85 10.09 -11.26
CA LYS A 15 -1.98 9.76 -12.69
C LYS A 15 -1.73 10.95 -13.61
N LEU A 16 -2.16 12.15 -13.22
CA LEU A 16 -2.22 13.31 -14.12
C LEU A 16 -1.11 14.35 -13.84
N HIS A 17 -0.58 14.40 -12.61
CA HIS A 17 0.27 15.50 -12.17
C HIS A 17 1.59 15.05 -11.51
N SER A 18 1.85 13.75 -11.36
CA SER A 18 3.08 13.27 -10.72
C SER A 18 4.27 13.16 -11.66
N GLN A 19 4.09 13.38 -12.96
CA GLN A 19 5.14 13.20 -13.95
C GLN A 19 6.23 14.26 -13.80
N ALA A 20 7.48 13.81 -13.75
CA ALA A 20 8.69 14.62 -13.74
C ALA A 20 9.85 13.78 -14.23
N ARG A 21 10.99 14.41 -14.60
CA ARG A 21 12.19 13.71 -15.01
C ARG A 21 12.67 12.73 -13.92
N PHE A 22 12.66 13.17 -12.67
CA PHE A 22 12.94 12.34 -11.49
C PHE A 22 11.63 12.11 -10.72
N ASN A 23 10.96 11.00 -11.00
CA ASN A 23 9.69 10.70 -10.34
C ASN A 23 9.89 9.87 -9.08
N LEU A 24 10.11 10.55 -7.94
CA LEU A 24 10.18 9.96 -6.61
C LEU A 24 8.81 9.88 -5.91
N ALA A 25 7.70 10.12 -6.63
CA ALA A 25 6.36 9.96 -6.10
C ALA A 25 5.86 8.50 -6.16
N VAL A 26 6.50 7.65 -6.97
CA VAL A 26 6.13 6.25 -7.15
C VAL A 26 6.49 5.44 -5.91
N SER A 27 5.56 4.59 -5.46
CA SER A 27 5.72 3.75 -4.26
C SER A 27 5.83 2.25 -4.55
N GLY A 28 5.82 1.85 -5.80
CA GLY A 28 6.08 0.47 -6.25
C GLY A 28 7.43 0.38 -6.93
N MET A 29 8.03 -0.81 -6.86
CA MET A 29 9.29 -1.09 -7.57
C MET A 29 9.18 -0.73 -9.04
N VAL A 30 10.30 -0.29 -9.62
CA VAL A 30 10.47 -0.15 -11.07
C VAL A 30 10.06 -1.45 -11.76
N ASP A 31 9.40 -1.33 -12.92
CA ASP A 31 8.78 -2.44 -13.61
C ASP A 31 9.77 -3.60 -13.86
N TYR A 32 9.31 -4.81 -13.60
CA TYR A 32 10.05 -6.03 -13.92
C TYR A 32 10.03 -6.22 -15.44
N PRO A 33 11.20 -6.39 -16.10
CA PRO A 33 11.23 -6.55 -17.55
C PRO A 33 10.52 -7.81 -18.00
N ILE A 34 9.58 -7.69 -18.94
CA ILE A 34 8.85 -8.85 -19.48
C ILE A 34 9.78 -9.90 -20.09
N ALA A 35 10.92 -9.46 -20.66
CA ALA A 35 11.92 -10.35 -21.25
C ALA A 35 12.61 -11.25 -20.19
N GLU A 36 12.56 -10.89 -18.92
CA GLU A 36 13.10 -11.69 -17.83
C GLU A 36 12.07 -12.67 -17.24
N LEU A 37 10.77 -12.47 -17.55
CA LEU A 37 9.73 -13.39 -17.15
C LEU A 37 9.67 -14.55 -18.16
N PRO A 38 9.81 -15.82 -17.74
CA PRO A 38 9.85 -16.96 -18.67
C PRO A 38 8.42 -17.30 -19.16
N VAL A 39 7.85 -16.42 -19.94
CA VAL A 39 6.52 -16.55 -20.56
C VAL A 39 6.68 -16.40 -22.06
N ARG A 40 6.18 -17.36 -22.83
CA ARG A 40 6.12 -17.33 -24.27
C ARG A 40 4.70 -16.92 -24.69
N LEU A 41 4.56 -16.43 -25.91
CA LEU A 41 3.25 -15.99 -26.41
C LEU A 41 2.22 -17.15 -26.43
N GLU A 42 2.66 -18.34 -26.78
CA GLU A 42 1.83 -19.56 -26.76
C GLU A 42 1.38 -20.00 -25.38
N ASP A 43 2.04 -19.53 -24.31
CA ASP A 43 1.64 -19.80 -22.93
C ASP A 43 0.48 -18.89 -22.48
N LEU A 44 0.17 -17.83 -23.27
CA LEU A 44 -0.87 -16.84 -22.96
C LEU A 44 -2.17 -17.18 -23.70
N GLU A 45 -2.96 -18.06 -23.15
CA GLU A 45 -4.31 -18.35 -23.67
C GLU A 45 -5.27 -17.21 -23.33
N ILE A 46 -6.14 -16.85 -24.29
CA ILE A 46 -7.14 -15.78 -24.11
C ILE A 46 -8.32 -16.27 -23.27
N GLY A 47 -8.76 -17.52 -23.51
CA GLY A 47 -9.86 -18.14 -22.75
C GLY A 47 -9.37 -18.91 -21.55
N GLY A 48 -9.98 -18.69 -20.38
CA GLY A 48 -9.71 -19.42 -19.16
C GLY A 48 -10.84 -20.37 -18.75
N THR A 49 -10.55 -21.34 -17.90
CA THR A 49 -11.48 -22.40 -17.49
C THR A 49 -11.85 -22.39 -16.02
N GLY A 50 -11.28 -21.51 -15.19
CA GLY A 50 -11.55 -21.44 -13.76
C GLY A 50 -12.78 -20.57 -13.44
N PRO A 51 -13.77 -21.06 -12.70
CA PRO A 51 -14.95 -20.25 -12.37
C PRO A 51 -14.60 -19.05 -11.48
N TYR A 52 -13.67 -19.21 -10.52
CA TYR A 52 -13.26 -18.18 -9.58
C TYR A 52 -11.73 -17.99 -9.58
N GLY A 53 -11.13 -18.00 -10.76
CA GLY A 53 -9.70 -17.86 -10.97
C GLY A 53 -9.08 -19.11 -11.58
N TYR A 54 -7.90 -18.93 -12.16
CA TYR A 54 -7.14 -20.01 -12.80
C TYR A 54 -6.59 -20.97 -11.73
N PRO A 55 -6.97 -22.26 -11.73
CA PRO A 55 -6.61 -23.18 -10.63
C PRO A 55 -5.12 -23.22 -10.32
N PRO A 56 -4.19 -23.28 -11.30
CA PRO A 56 -2.75 -23.24 -11.00
C PRO A 56 -2.29 -21.95 -10.31
N LEU A 57 -2.94 -20.81 -10.56
CA LEU A 57 -2.67 -19.55 -9.85
C LEU A 57 -3.18 -19.62 -8.42
N MET A 58 -4.41 -20.08 -8.23
CA MET A 58 -5.03 -20.19 -6.91
C MET A 58 -4.22 -21.11 -5.99
N GLU A 59 -3.73 -22.25 -6.50
CA GLU A 59 -2.85 -23.16 -5.77
C GLU A 59 -1.54 -22.49 -5.32
N ARG A 60 -0.91 -21.69 -6.20
CA ARG A 60 0.34 -20.99 -5.89
C ARG A 60 0.14 -19.88 -4.86
N LEU A 61 -0.95 -19.12 -5.00
CA LEU A 61 -1.30 -18.10 -4.03
C LEU A 61 -1.63 -18.69 -2.66
N ALA A 62 -2.41 -19.78 -2.62
CA ALA A 62 -2.74 -20.48 -1.39
C ALA A 62 -1.47 -21.05 -0.71
N ARG A 63 -0.56 -21.64 -1.48
CA ARG A 63 0.74 -22.12 -0.98
C ARG A 63 1.61 -20.97 -0.46
N LYS A 64 1.71 -19.87 -1.24
CA LYS A 64 2.47 -18.66 -0.84
C LYS A 64 1.96 -18.07 0.46
N ALA A 65 0.65 -18.03 0.62
CA ALA A 65 -0.03 -17.46 1.78
C ALA A 65 -0.19 -18.46 2.94
N GLU A 66 0.20 -19.74 2.76
CA GLU A 66 0.03 -20.83 3.73
C GLU A 66 -1.42 -21.02 4.19
N VAL A 67 -2.37 -20.97 3.24
CA VAL A 67 -3.81 -21.08 3.51
C VAL A 67 -4.46 -22.17 2.67
N CYS A 68 -5.65 -22.63 3.07
CA CYS A 68 -6.50 -23.41 2.18
C CYS A 68 -7.12 -22.53 1.08
N GLY A 69 -7.50 -23.12 -0.05
CA GLY A 69 -8.09 -22.37 -1.18
C GLY A 69 -9.37 -21.62 -0.80
N ASP A 70 -10.15 -22.16 0.13
CA ASP A 70 -11.39 -21.56 0.63
C ASP A 70 -11.17 -20.28 1.45
N CYS A 71 -9.92 -19.96 1.80
CA CYS A 71 -9.55 -18.74 2.53
C CYS A 71 -9.03 -17.63 1.61
N LEU A 72 -9.10 -17.79 0.29
CA LEU A 72 -8.46 -16.92 -0.69
C LEU A 72 -9.45 -16.41 -1.74
N VAL A 73 -9.37 -15.10 -2.05
CA VAL A 73 -10.02 -14.46 -3.21
C VAL A 73 -8.97 -13.82 -4.09
N TYR A 74 -8.90 -14.18 -5.37
CA TYR A 74 -8.08 -13.48 -6.36
C TYR A 74 -8.71 -12.15 -6.75
N THR A 75 -7.89 -11.12 -6.99
CA THR A 75 -8.36 -9.77 -7.34
C THR A 75 -7.41 -9.05 -8.29
N PHE A 76 -7.89 -7.99 -8.94
CA PHE A 76 -7.08 -7.12 -9.82
C PHE A 76 -6.21 -6.15 -9.02
N GLY A 77 -5.27 -6.71 -8.25
CA GLY A 77 -4.39 -5.97 -7.36
C GLY A 77 -5.09 -5.54 -6.07
N THR A 78 -4.32 -4.97 -5.14
CA THR A 78 -4.80 -4.60 -3.79
C THR A 78 -5.92 -3.56 -3.81
N SER A 79 -5.98 -2.68 -4.81
CA SER A 79 -7.07 -1.70 -4.89
C SER A 79 -8.44 -2.36 -5.04
N MET A 80 -8.54 -3.41 -5.87
CA MET A 80 -9.77 -4.19 -6.00
C MET A 80 -9.98 -5.09 -4.78
N ALA A 81 -8.90 -5.64 -4.20
CA ALA A 81 -8.97 -6.40 -2.96
C ALA A 81 -9.59 -5.56 -1.83
N ASN A 82 -9.12 -4.35 -1.63
CA ASN A 82 -9.67 -3.42 -0.64
C ASN A 82 -11.14 -3.08 -0.92
N PHE A 83 -11.49 -2.81 -2.18
CA PHE A 83 -12.87 -2.51 -2.56
C PHE A 83 -13.81 -3.67 -2.24
N ILE A 84 -13.47 -4.90 -2.63
CA ILE A 84 -14.27 -6.11 -2.39
C ILE A 84 -14.36 -6.39 -0.90
N ALA A 85 -13.22 -6.35 -0.17
CA ALA A 85 -13.20 -6.61 1.27
C ALA A 85 -14.08 -5.59 2.03
N LEU A 86 -13.93 -4.30 1.72
CA LEU A 86 -14.73 -3.25 2.37
C LEU A 86 -16.22 -3.37 2.01
N THR A 87 -16.57 -3.69 0.76
CA THR A 87 -17.97 -3.92 0.34
C THR A 87 -18.59 -5.12 1.07
N ALA A 88 -17.79 -6.18 1.34
CA ALA A 88 -18.26 -7.34 2.09
C ALA A 88 -18.45 -7.07 3.59
N LEU A 89 -17.62 -6.18 4.17
CA LEU A 89 -17.54 -5.96 5.61
C LEU A 89 -18.36 -4.78 6.11
N VAL A 90 -18.64 -3.78 5.26
CA VAL A 90 -19.21 -2.49 5.67
C VAL A 90 -20.57 -2.26 5.02
N ARG A 91 -21.52 -1.81 5.82
CA ARG A 91 -22.84 -1.32 5.39
C ARG A 91 -22.89 0.19 5.60
N ARG A 92 -23.82 0.85 4.90
CA ARG A 92 -24.09 2.27 5.12
C ARG A 92 -24.37 2.56 6.60
N GLY A 93 -23.65 3.53 7.16
CA GLY A 93 -23.81 3.95 8.56
C GLY A 93 -22.98 3.15 9.58
N ASP A 94 -22.33 2.05 9.18
CA ASP A 94 -21.44 1.29 10.06
C ASP A 94 -20.27 2.15 10.53
N GLU A 95 -19.92 2.04 11.82
CA GLU A 95 -18.74 2.69 12.39
C GLU A 95 -17.47 1.93 11.99
N VAL A 96 -16.54 2.65 11.34
CA VAL A 96 -15.26 2.12 10.88
C VAL A 96 -14.12 2.96 11.43
N LEU A 97 -13.19 2.34 12.15
CA LEU A 97 -11.96 2.98 12.60
C LEU A 97 -10.89 2.89 11.50
N LEU A 98 -10.40 4.03 11.04
CA LEU A 98 -9.35 4.12 10.02
C LEU A 98 -8.18 4.97 10.53
N GLU A 99 -6.96 4.45 10.39
CA GLU A 99 -5.74 5.16 10.76
C GLU A 99 -5.59 6.51 10.04
N ARG A 100 -4.90 7.46 10.66
CA ARG A 100 -4.48 8.73 10.08
C ARG A 100 -3.01 9.01 10.42
N PRO A 101 -2.11 9.30 9.46
CA PRO A 101 -2.36 9.33 8.01
C PRO A 101 -2.77 7.99 7.43
N THR A 102 -3.35 7.98 6.23
CA THR A 102 -3.76 6.75 5.53
C THR A 102 -3.62 6.88 4.02
N TYR A 103 -3.75 5.76 3.34
CA TYR A 103 -3.88 5.68 1.89
C TYR A 103 -5.27 6.20 1.48
N ASP A 104 -5.31 7.36 0.83
CA ASP A 104 -6.54 8.09 0.45
C ASP A 104 -7.63 7.22 -0.22
N PRO A 105 -7.34 6.25 -1.11
CA PRO A 105 -8.37 5.37 -1.66
C PRO A 105 -9.16 4.55 -0.63
N LEU A 106 -8.58 4.19 0.52
CA LEU A 106 -9.34 3.51 1.58
C LEU A 106 -10.46 4.41 2.12
N LEU A 107 -10.12 5.68 2.38
CA LEU A 107 -11.10 6.68 2.82
C LEU A 107 -12.16 6.91 1.75
N ALA A 108 -11.76 7.03 0.47
CA ALA A 108 -12.67 7.24 -0.64
C ALA A 108 -13.67 6.06 -0.83
N ILE A 109 -13.22 4.82 -0.64
CA ILE A 109 -14.11 3.65 -0.69
C ILE A 109 -15.12 3.69 0.47
N LEU A 110 -14.66 3.98 1.70
CA LEU A 110 -15.54 4.07 2.87
C LEU A 110 -16.59 5.18 2.72
N ASP A 111 -16.19 6.34 2.19
CA ASP A 111 -17.11 7.43 1.88
C ASP A 111 -18.14 7.01 0.82
N HIS A 112 -17.70 6.31 -0.24
CA HIS A 112 -18.58 5.73 -1.26
C HIS A 112 -19.60 4.75 -0.66
N LEU A 113 -19.17 3.91 0.27
CA LEU A 113 -20.06 2.95 0.97
C LEU A 113 -20.98 3.64 2.00
N GLY A 114 -20.71 4.91 2.32
CA GLY A 114 -21.47 5.67 3.31
C GLY A 114 -21.21 5.24 4.74
N ALA A 115 -19.99 4.80 5.04
CA ALA A 115 -19.57 4.44 6.39
C ALA A 115 -19.42 5.68 7.30
N ASN A 116 -19.60 5.48 8.60
CA ASN A 116 -19.25 6.46 9.62
C ASN A 116 -17.78 6.27 10.02
N VAL A 117 -16.87 7.06 9.44
CA VAL A 117 -15.43 6.88 9.62
C VAL A 117 -14.92 7.65 10.83
N ILE A 118 -14.41 6.93 11.82
CA ILE A 118 -13.71 7.46 12.98
C ILE A 118 -12.20 7.33 12.75
N ARG A 119 -11.47 8.45 12.93
CA ARG A 119 -10.02 8.45 12.72
C ARG A 119 -9.26 8.23 14.02
N PHE A 120 -8.19 7.43 13.97
CA PHE A 120 -7.21 7.31 15.06
C PHE A 120 -5.79 7.64 14.56
N GLU A 121 -4.99 8.28 15.43
CA GLU A 121 -3.71 8.84 15.00
C GLU A 121 -2.56 7.85 15.06
N ARG A 122 -1.79 7.82 13.98
CA ARG A 122 -0.41 7.31 13.98
C ARG A 122 0.52 8.52 13.98
N ARG A 123 1.04 8.84 15.14
CA ARG A 123 1.75 10.11 15.39
C ARG A 123 3.16 10.09 14.84
N ALA A 124 3.58 11.18 14.14
CA ALA A 124 4.92 11.33 13.59
C ALA A 124 6.01 11.32 14.67
N ASP A 125 5.77 11.99 15.83
CA ASP A 125 6.68 12.02 16.98
C ASP A 125 6.87 10.65 17.66
N ARG A 126 6.07 9.64 17.26
CA ARG A 126 6.19 8.24 17.67
C ARG A 126 6.55 7.31 16.51
N GLY A 127 7.12 7.85 15.43
CA GLY A 127 7.51 7.10 14.24
C GLY A 127 6.33 6.43 13.53
N PHE A 128 5.13 7.00 13.60
CA PHE A 128 3.91 6.45 13.02
C PHE A 128 3.54 5.04 13.50
N ARG A 129 3.95 4.64 14.69
CA ARG A 129 3.56 3.36 15.29
C ARG A 129 2.08 3.37 15.66
N VAL A 130 1.47 2.19 15.69
CA VAL A 130 0.08 2.03 16.15
C VAL A 130 -0.04 2.41 17.62
N GLY A 131 -0.88 3.39 17.93
CA GLY A 131 -1.14 3.85 19.28
C GLY A 131 -2.22 3.01 19.95
N LEU A 132 -1.85 1.89 20.58
CA LEU A 132 -2.81 0.95 21.19
C LEU A 132 -3.78 1.61 22.17
N GLY A 133 -3.27 2.48 23.07
CA GLY A 133 -4.12 3.17 24.04
C GLY A 133 -5.06 4.22 23.42
N GLU A 134 -4.73 4.77 22.25
CA GLU A 134 -5.68 5.61 21.49
C GLU A 134 -6.74 4.77 20.81
N LEU A 135 -6.35 3.68 20.18
CA LEU A 135 -7.26 2.76 19.53
C LEU A 135 -8.28 2.18 20.53
N GLU A 136 -7.82 1.78 21.71
CA GLU A 136 -8.69 1.28 22.79
C GLU A 136 -9.76 2.31 23.20
N ARG A 137 -9.40 3.59 23.28
CA ARG A 137 -10.38 4.66 23.57
C ARG A 137 -11.36 4.95 22.43
N ARG A 138 -11.01 4.58 21.20
CA ARG A 138 -11.83 4.84 20.02
C ARG A 138 -12.76 3.68 19.67
N ILE A 139 -12.40 2.44 20.00
CA ILE A 139 -13.24 1.27 19.80
C ILE A 139 -14.47 1.35 20.69
N THR A 140 -15.65 1.19 20.09
CA THR A 140 -16.94 1.18 20.78
C THR A 140 -17.72 -0.11 20.44
N PRO A 141 -18.80 -0.46 21.15
CA PRO A 141 -19.67 -1.56 20.77
C PRO A 141 -20.32 -1.39 19.38
N ALA A 142 -20.32 -0.18 18.82
CA ALA A 142 -20.80 0.10 17.46
C ALA A 142 -19.75 -0.14 16.38
N THR A 143 -18.47 -0.24 16.76
CA THR A 143 -17.37 -0.46 15.82
C THR A 143 -17.56 -1.79 15.08
N ARG A 144 -17.52 -1.76 13.74
CA ARG A 144 -17.65 -2.93 12.86
C ARG A 144 -16.34 -3.34 12.23
N LEU A 145 -15.44 -2.38 12.02
CA LEU A 145 -14.19 -2.63 11.31
C LEU A 145 -13.10 -1.68 11.82
N VAL A 146 -11.90 -2.22 11.98
CA VAL A 146 -10.66 -1.46 12.14
C VAL A 146 -9.81 -1.69 10.89
N ILE A 147 -9.17 -0.64 10.34
CA ILE A 147 -8.36 -0.73 9.13
C ILE A 147 -6.97 -0.17 9.40
N LEU A 148 -5.95 -0.95 9.03
CA LEU A 148 -4.53 -0.62 9.11
C LEU A 148 -3.84 -0.92 7.78
N CYS A 149 -2.78 -0.16 7.44
CA CYS A 149 -1.79 -0.57 6.46
C CYS A 149 -0.54 -1.11 7.17
N ASN A 150 -0.04 -2.24 6.74
CA ASN A 150 1.22 -2.81 7.22
C ASN A 150 2.07 -3.37 6.05
N LEU A 151 3.17 -2.73 5.63
CA LEU A 151 3.73 -1.49 6.18
C LEU A 151 2.81 -0.28 5.97
N HIS A 152 2.87 0.64 6.91
CA HIS A 152 2.06 1.84 6.87
C HIS A 152 2.35 2.72 5.64
N ASN A 153 1.34 3.07 4.89
CA ASN A 153 1.43 4.06 3.83
C ASN A 153 0.90 5.41 4.37
N PRO A 154 1.76 6.44 4.52
CA PRO A 154 2.96 6.71 3.69
C PRO A 154 4.33 6.44 4.35
N SER A 155 4.42 6.07 5.63
CA SER A 155 5.68 6.15 6.39
C SER A 155 6.53 4.88 6.39
N SER A 156 6.02 3.76 5.89
CA SER A 156 6.61 2.41 5.99
C SER A 156 6.80 1.90 7.43
N ALA A 157 6.16 2.51 8.42
CA ALA A 157 6.22 2.00 9.79
C ALA A 157 5.64 0.58 9.86
N PHE A 158 6.37 -0.30 10.54
CA PHE A 158 5.98 -1.71 10.71
C PHE A 158 5.23 -1.90 12.03
N ALA A 159 4.11 -2.59 11.97
CA ALA A 159 3.41 -3.14 13.13
C ALA A 159 3.75 -4.62 13.24
N ASP A 160 4.40 -5.03 14.33
CA ASP A 160 4.74 -6.41 14.61
C ASP A 160 3.51 -7.26 14.96
N GLU A 161 3.68 -8.58 15.00
CA GLU A 161 2.60 -9.51 15.32
C GLU A 161 1.98 -9.24 16.70
N ALA A 162 2.79 -8.87 17.70
CA ALA A 162 2.30 -8.59 19.03
C ALA A 162 1.36 -7.38 19.05
N THR A 163 1.73 -6.33 18.32
CA THR A 163 0.88 -5.15 18.12
C THR A 163 -0.42 -5.51 17.40
N LEU A 164 -0.31 -6.26 16.27
CA LEU A 164 -1.49 -6.65 15.49
C LEU A 164 -2.44 -7.55 16.29
N ARG A 165 -1.92 -8.50 17.08
CA ARG A 165 -2.74 -9.35 17.97
C ARG A 165 -3.52 -8.52 18.98
N GLN A 166 -2.88 -7.55 19.63
CA GLN A 166 -3.57 -6.67 20.58
C GLN A 166 -4.69 -5.86 19.89
N VAL A 167 -4.44 -5.33 18.68
CA VAL A 167 -5.50 -4.64 17.91
C VAL A 167 -6.64 -5.61 17.56
N GLY A 168 -6.32 -6.82 17.10
CA GLY A 168 -7.31 -7.85 16.77
C GLY A 168 -8.14 -8.30 17.99
N GLU A 169 -7.51 -8.43 19.16
CA GLU A 169 -8.20 -8.73 20.42
C GLU A 169 -9.16 -7.61 20.84
N MET A 170 -8.71 -6.34 20.74
CA MET A 170 -9.58 -5.18 21.03
C MET A 170 -10.79 -5.16 20.10
N ALA A 171 -10.59 -5.33 18.80
CA ALA A 171 -11.65 -5.39 17.81
C ALA A 171 -12.59 -6.60 18.07
N GLY A 172 -12.02 -7.77 18.34
CA GLY A 172 -12.78 -9.00 18.59
C GLY A 172 -13.70 -8.93 19.82
N LYS A 173 -13.30 -8.18 20.87
CA LYS A 173 -14.12 -7.98 22.08
C LYS A 173 -15.49 -7.32 21.77
N VAL A 174 -15.57 -6.52 20.71
CA VAL A 174 -16.80 -5.86 20.27
C VAL A 174 -17.41 -6.49 19.00
N GLY A 175 -16.86 -7.63 18.54
CA GLY A 175 -17.31 -8.31 17.32
C GLY A 175 -16.90 -7.60 16.03
N ALA A 176 -15.89 -6.72 16.08
CA ALA A 176 -15.37 -6.03 14.91
C ALA A 176 -14.31 -6.86 14.16
N TRP A 177 -14.23 -6.64 12.86
CA TRP A 177 -13.17 -7.15 12.00
C TRP A 177 -11.93 -6.25 12.06
N LEU A 178 -10.77 -6.82 11.69
CA LEU A 178 -9.53 -6.08 11.45
C LEU A 178 -9.07 -6.36 10.01
N LEU A 179 -9.12 -5.33 9.16
CA LEU A 179 -8.54 -5.37 7.81
C LEU A 179 -7.12 -4.81 7.84
N VAL A 180 -6.17 -5.59 7.35
CA VAL A 180 -4.77 -5.18 7.20
C VAL A 180 -4.41 -5.16 5.72
N ASP A 181 -4.15 -3.96 5.17
CA ASP A 181 -3.58 -3.82 3.83
C ASP A 181 -2.07 -4.08 3.90
N GLU A 182 -1.65 -5.22 3.36
CA GLU A 182 -0.28 -5.74 3.43
C GLU A 182 0.50 -5.55 2.13
N VAL A 183 0.07 -4.67 1.25
CA VAL A 183 0.66 -4.51 -0.09
C VAL A 183 2.16 -4.19 -0.09
N TYR A 184 2.68 -3.63 1.01
CA TYR A 184 4.10 -3.31 1.19
C TYR A 184 4.86 -4.30 2.09
N LEU A 185 4.17 -5.23 2.74
CA LEU A 185 4.79 -6.15 3.70
C LEU A 185 5.90 -6.99 3.06
N GLU A 186 5.73 -7.35 1.80
CA GLU A 186 6.70 -8.13 1.02
C GLU A 186 7.99 -7.37 0.67
N ALA A 187 8.07 -6.08 0.94
CA ALA A 187 9.31 -5.29 0.87
C ALA A 187 10.16 -5.35 2.15
N ILE A 188 9.85 -6.26 3.07
CA ILE A 188 10.70 -6.67 4.19
C ILE A 188 11.50 -7.90 3.74
N PHE A 189 12.82 -7.75 3.60
CA PHE A 189 13.67 -8.83 3.10
C PHE A 189 14.52 -9.49 4.19
N ASP A 190 14.80 -8.78 5.29
CA ASP A 190 15.84 -9.17 6.26
C ASP A 190 15.30 -9.86 7.51
N GLN A 191 13.99 -9.97 7.64
CA GLN A 191 13.37 -10.69 8.74
C GLN A 191 12.13 -11.44 8.28
N PRO A 192 11.77 -12.55 8.96
CA PRO A 192 10.53 -13.25 8.68
C PRO A 192 9.33 -12.37 9.06
N TRP A 193 8.27 -12.49 8.29
CA TRP A 193 6.95 -11.91 8.57
C TRP A 193 5.86 -12.90 8.16
N ARG A 194 4.70 -12.71 8.71
CA ARG A 194 3.52 -13.53 8.42
C ARG A 194 2.33 -12.62 8.17
N SER A 195 1.43 -13.03 7.28
CA SER A 195 0.18 -12.28 7.07
C SER A 195 -0.63 -12.21 8.35
N ALA A 196 -1.22 -11.04 8.60
CA ALA A 196 -2.09 -10.81 9.74
C ALA A 196 -3.30 -11.75 9.76
N PHE A 197 -3.73 -12.28 8.61
CA PHE A 197 -4.79 -13.30 8.53
C PHE A 197 -4.58 -14.46 9.51
N HIS A 198 -3.34 -14.88 9.74
CA HIS A 198 -3.01 -15.98 10.63
C HIS A 198 -3.09 -15.65 12.12
N LEU A 199 -3.33 -14.39 12.48
CA LEU A 199 -3.31 -13.94 13.88
C LEU A 199 -4.65 -14.14 14.59
N GLY A 200 -5.74 -14.34 13.86
CA GLY A 200 -7.04 -14.60 14.47
C GLY A 200 -8.20 -14.68 13.47
N PRO A 201 -9.37 -15.16 13.92
CA PRO A 201 -10.51 -15.39 13.05
C PRO A 201 -11.20 -14.11 12.54
N ASN A 202 -10.98 -12.98 13.18
CA ASN A 202 -11.51 -11.68 12.79
C ASN A 202 -10.56 -10.86 11.93
N PHE A 203 -9.46 -11.45 11.45
CA PHE A 203 -8.52 -10.78 10.57
C PHE A 203 -8.86 -11.02 9.09
N VAL A 204 -8.73 -9.95 8.30
CA VAL A 204 -8.75 -9.96 6.84
C VAL A 204 -7.49 -9.27 6.35
N SER A 205 -6.78 -9.89 5.40
CA SER A 205 -5.60 -9.30 4.79
C SER A 205 -5.78 -9.09 3.31
N THR A 206 -5.25 -7.99 2.78
CA THR A 206 -5.20 -7.72 1.34
C THR A 206 -3.76 -7.50 0.88
N SER A 207 -3.38 -8.05 -0.27
CA SER A 207 -2.04 -7.85 -0.81
C SER A 207 -2.00 -8.01 -2.33
N SER A 208 -0.82 -7.83 -2.95
CA SER A 208 -0.60 -8.07 -4.38
C SER A 208 0.87 -8.14 -4.75
N LEU A 209 1.17 -8.60 -5.96
CA LEU A 209 2.52 -8.57 -6.54
C LEU A 209 2.93 -7.17 -7.04
N THR A 210 2.10 -6.14 -6.85
CA THR A 210 2.25 -4.83 -7.47
C THR A 210 3.44 -4.03 -6.94
N LYS A 211 3.61 -3.97 -5.60
CA LYS A 211 4.50 -2.97 -4.98
C LYS A 211 5.93 -3.44 -4.77
N ALA A 212 6.09 -4.62 -4.19
CA ALA A 212 7.42 -5.14 -3.84
C ALA A 212 8.19 -5.72 -5.04
N TYR A 213 7.50 -6.03 -6.14
CA TYR A 213 8.07 -6.86 -7.19
C TYR A 213 8.14 -6.19 -8.58
N GLY A 214 7.58 -4.99 -8.76
CA GLY A 214 7.52 -4.34 -10.07
C GLY A 214 6.59 -5.01 -11.08
N LEU A 215 5.61 -5.76 -10.60
CA LEU A 215 4.65 -6.52 -11.41
C LEU A 215 3.29 -5.82 -11.49
N SER A 216 3.29 -4.49 -11.57
CA SER A 216 2.07 -3.69 -11.51
C SER A 216 1.09 -3.99 -12.64
N GLY A 217 1.58 -4.30 -13.85
CA GLY A 217 0.78 -4.57 -15.06
C GLY A 217 0.01 -5.89 -15.02
N ILE A 218 0.50 -6.89 -14.27
CA ILE A 218 -0.16 -8.20 -14.16
C ILE A 218 -1.45 -8.14 -13.34
N ARG A 219 -1.64 -7.12 -12.54
CA ARG A 219 -2.82 -6.92 -11.68
C ARG A 219 -3.14 -8.10 -10.76
N CYS A 220 -2.15 -8.88 -10.33
CA CYS A 220 -2.33 -9.99 -9.41
C CYS A 220 -2.37 -9.51 -7.95
N GLY A 221 -3.53 -9.62 -7.32
CA GLY A 221 -3.77 -9.35 -5.91
C GLY A 221 -4.66 -10.42 -5.29
N TRP A 222 -4.80 -10.37 -3.98
CA TRP A 222 -5.61 -11.34 -3.23
C TRP A 222 -6.14 -10.75 -1.93
N ILE A 223 -7.18 -11.44 -1.41
CA ILE A 223 -7.72 -11.26 -0.07
C ILE A 223 -7.58 -12.58 0.66
N LEU A 224 -7.16 -12.53 1.92
CA LEU A 224 -7.21 -13.66 2.83
C LEU A 224 -8.28 -13.39 3.88
N ALA A 225 -9.23 -14.30 4.00
CA ALA A 225 -10.36 -14.19 4.94
C ALA A 225 -10.88 -15.58 5.33
N GLN A 226 -11.75 -15.63 6.35
CA GLN A 226 -12.43 -16.87 6.72
C GLN A 226 -13.37 -17.34 5.59
N PRO A 227 -13.59 -18.66 5.41
CA PRO A 227 -14.33 -19.22 4.26
C PRO A 227 -15.73 -18.61 4.06
N ASP A 228 -16.48 -18.32 5.13
CA ASP A 228 -17.80 -17.71 5.01
C ASP A 228 -17.75 -16.30 4.41
N LEU A 229 -16.71 -15.54 4.76
CA LEU A 229 -16.51 -14.21 4.21
C LEU A 229 -16.00 -14.27 2.77
N VAL A 230 -15.14 -15.25 2.45
CA VAL A 230 -14.66 -15.52 1.08
C VAL A 230 -15.84 -15.80 0.13
N ARG A 231 -16.81 -16.62 0.54
CA ARG A 231 -18.02 -16.87 -0.28
C ARG A 231 -18.77 -15.58 -0.60
N ARG A 232 -18.99 -14.72 0.40
CA ARG A 232 -19.62 -13.40 0.19
C ARG A 232 -18.80 -12.48 -0.72
N MET A 233 -17.47 -12.55 -0.66
CA MET A 233 -16.59 -11.78 -1.54
C MET A 233 -16.65 -12.26 -2.99
N TRP A 234 -16.79 -13.57 -3.22
CA TRP A 234 -17.00 -14.12 -4.56
C TRP A 234 -18.33 -13.66 -5.16
N GLU A 235 -19.41 -13.56 -4.37
CA GLU A 235 -20.68 -12.97 -4.80
C GLU A 235 -20.50 -11.52 -5.28
N ILE A 236 -19.61 -10.74 -4.64
CA ILE A 236 -19.29 -9.37 -5.07
C ILE A 236 -18.48 -9.38 -6.37
N VAL A 237 -17.56 -10.33 -6.53
CA VAL A 237 -16.80 -10.52 -7.76
C VAL A 237 -17.74 -10.76 -8.94
N ASP A 238 -18.78 -11.57 -8.78
CA ASP A 238 -19.73 -11.94 -9.84
C ASP A 238 -20.41 -10.71 -10.47
N PHE A 239 -20.69 -9.65 -9.70
CA PHE A 239 -21.31 -8.43 -10.23
C PHE A 239 -20.33 -7.26 -10.45
N THR A 240 -19.04 -7.43 -10.17
CA THR A 240 -18.02 -6.39 -10.43
C THR A 240 -17.26 -6.66 -11.74
N TYR A 241 -16.44 -7.70 -11.79
CA TYR A 241 -15.67 -8.04 -12.98
C TYR A 241 -15.96 -9.45 -13.54
N GLY A 242 -16.79 -10.23 -12.88
CA GLY A 242 -17.26 -11.56 -13.30
C GLY A 242 -16.13 -12.59 -13.37
N SER A 243 -15.20 -12.42 -14.30
CA SER A 243 -14.08 -13.35 -14.50
C SER A 243 -12.73 -12.63 -14.55
N PRO A 244 -11.66 -13.26 -14.07
CA PRO A 244 -10.31 -12.75 -14.18
C PRO A 244 -9.83 -12.62 -15.64
N VAL A 245 -8.77 -11.83 -15.85
CA VAL A 245 -8.07 -11.69 -17.13
C VAL A 245 -7.10 -12.87 -17.28
N HIS A 246 -7.49 -13.92 -17.98
CA HIS A 246 -6.76 -15.18 -18.01
C HIS A 246 -5.28 -15.06 -18.45
N PRO A 247 -4.90 -14.30 -19.48
CA PRO A 247 -3.49 -14.07 -19.81
C PRO A 247 -2.68 -13.50 -18.63
N ALA A 248 -3.28 -12.59 -17.85
CA ALA A 248 -2.63 -12.03 -16.66
C ALA A 248 -2.46 -13.07 -15.54
N GLU A 249 -3.43 -13.97 -15.36
CA GLU A 249 -3.32 -15.08 -14.41
C GLU A 249 -2.17 -16.02 -14.79
N ARG A 250 -2.01 -16.35 -16.07
CA ARG A 250 -0.90 -17.18 -16.57
C ARG A 250 0.46 -16.50 -16.36
N MET A 251 0.57 -15.21 -16.60
CA MET A 251 1.76 -14.42 -16.29
C MET A 251 2.05 -14.40 -14.78
N ALA A 252 1.00 -14.32 -13.95
CA ALA A 252 1.15 -14.36 -12.49
C ALA A 252 1.65 -15.72 -12.00
N VAL A 253 1.23 -16.83 -12.62
CA VAL A 253 1.78 -18.17 -12.36
C VAL A 253 3.29 -18.19 -12.61
N ALA A 254 3.73 -17.74 -13.78
CA ALA A 254 5.15 -17.68 -14.11
C ALA A 254 5.93 -16.78 -13.14
N ALA A 255 5.35 -15.65 -12.73
CA ALA A 255 5.96 -14.76 -11.74
C ALA A 255 6.10 -15.43 -10.36
N LEU A 256 5.08 -16.16 -9.90
CA LEU A 256 5.11 -16.88 -8.62
C LEU A 256 6.09 -18.04 -8.63
N ASP A 257 6.24 -18.74 -9.76
CA ASP A 257 7.22 -19.83 -9.91
C ASP A 257 8.68 -19.31 -9.91
N HIS A 258 8.90 -18.01 -10.17
CA HIS A 258 10.21 -17.37 -10.17
C HIS A 258 10.33 -16.23 -9.16
N LEU A 259 9.48 -16.25 -8.11
CA LEU A 259 9.34 -15.14 -7.17
C LEU A 259 10.64 -14.82 -6.42
N ASP A 260 11.46 -15.83 -6.10
CA ASP A 260 12.75 -15.61 -5.43
C ASP A 260 13.72 -14.78 -6.27
N ARG A 261 13.76 -15.01 -7.59
CA ARG A 261 14.57 -14.22 -8.52
C ARG A 261 14.06 -12.78 -8.60
N ILE A 262 12.74 -12.61 -8.69
CA ILE A 262 12.11 -11.29 -8.75
C ILE A 262 12.35 -10.53 -7.44
N ARG A 263 12.24 -11.22 -6.30
CA ARG A 263 12.55 -10.69 -4.97
C ARG A 263 14.02 -10.28 -4.83
N ALA A 264 14.94 -11.10 -5.33
CA ALA A 264 16.37 -10.79 -5.31
C ALA A 264 16.68 -9.51 -6.11
N ARG A 265 16.06 -9.32 -7.29
CA ARG A 265 16.16 -8.08 -8.06
C ARG A 265 15.60 -6.88 -7.28
N ALA A 266 14.41 -7.00 -6.71
CA ALA A 266 13.81 -5.92 -5.92
C ALA A 266 14.74 -5.51 -4.75
N ARG A 267 15.32 -6.49 -4.06
CA ARG A 267 16.27 -6.29 -2.98
C ARG A 267 17.55 -5.59 -3.46
N SER A 268 18.11 -5.98 -4.61
CA SER A 268 19.33 -5.38 -5.17
C SER A 268 19.16 -3.90 -5.52
N ILE A 269 17.93 -3.44 -5.71
CA ILE A 269 17.61 -2.01 -5.93
C ILE A 269 17.32 -1.32 -4.59
N LEU A 270 16.49 -1.90 -3.73
CA LEU A 270 16.03 -1.25 -2.50
C LEU A 270 17.12 -1.12 -1.44
N ASP A 271 18.01 -2.09 -1.29
CA ASP A 271 19.06 -2.04 -0.26
C ASP A 271 20.03 -0.86 -0.47
N PRO A 272 20.63 -0.65 -1.67
CA PRO A 272 21.45 0.54 -1.91
C PRO A 272 20.64 1.83 -1.85
N ASN A 273 19.41 1.84 -2.35
CA ASN A 273 18.55 3.02 -2.33
C ASN A 273 18.23 3.48 -0.90
N ARG A 274 18.08 2.55 0.01
CA ARG A 274 17.86 2.85 1.43
C ARG A 274 19.05 3.54 2.08
N LEU A 275 20.27 3.11 1.74
CA LEU A 275 21.50 3.76 2.21
C LEU A 275 21.61 5.19 1.66
N ILE A 276 21.41 5.36 0.35
CA ILE A 276 21.43 6.68 -0.32
C ILE A 276 20.41 7.62 0.31
N LEU A 277 19.19 7.15 0.54
CA LEU A 277 18.14 7.98 1.14
C LEU A 277 18.45 8.32 2.60
N ASN A 278 18.94 7.38 3.40
CA ASN A 278 19.28 7.63 4.81
C ASN A 278 20.41 8.64 4.93
N GLU A 279 21.41 8.60 4.04
CA GLU A 279 22.45 9.62 3.95
C GLU A 279 21.88 11.01 3.58
N PHE A 280 20.99 11.05 2.59
CA PHE A 280 20.27 12.29 2.23
C PHE A 280 19.51 12.86 3.44
N LEU A 281 18.73 12.06 4.15
CA LEU A 281 17.98 12.53 5.31
C LEU A 281 18.88 13.01 6.45
N ALA A 282 20.01 12.35 6.69
CA ALA A 282 20.97 12.73 7.72
C ALA A 282 21.64 14.09 7.41
N ASN A 283 21.84 14.41 6.13
CA ASN A 283 22.47 15.66 5.68
C ASN A 283 21.49 16.84 5.55
N HIS A 284 20.18 16.62 5.77
CA HIS A 284 19.17 17.67 5.63
C HIS A 284 18.39 17.88 6.94
N PRO A 285 18.91 18.65 7.92
CA PRO A 285 18.26 18.89 9.22
C PRO A 285 16.95 19.66 9.11
N GLN A 286 16.62 20.22 7.93
CA GLN A 286 15.32 20.81 7.62
C GLN A 286 14.21 19.76 7.51
N LEU A 287 14.58 18.49 7.36
CA LEU A 287 13.67 17.36 7.29
C LEU A 287 13.69 16.58 8.61
N ASP A 288 12.51 16.32 9.13
CA ASP A 288 12.33 15.48 10.31
C ASP A 288 11.78 14.13 9.85
N CYS A 289 12.63 13.12 9.82
CA CYS A 289 12.28 11.77 9.38
C CYS A 289 13.23 10.76 10.04
N PRO A 290 12.72 9.72 10.71
CA PRO A 290 13.56 8.64 11.18
C PRO A 290 14.20 7.89 10.00
N PRO A 291 15.38 7.25 10.17
CA PRO A 291 15.95 6.41 9.13
C PRO A 291 15.01 5.32 8.65
N SER A 292 14.98 5.11 7.33
CA SER A 292 14.19 4.04 6.74
C SER A 292 14.79 2.66 7.08
N GLN A 293 13.97 1.76 7.61
CA GLN A 293 14.35 0.38 7.89
C GLN A 293 13.73 -0.61 6.90
N PHE A 294 12.48 -0.36 6.50
CA PHE A 294 11.69 -1.25 5.66
C PHE A 294 10.93 -0.47 4.58
N GLY A 295 10.32 -1.23 3.68
CA GLY A 295 9.38 -0.70 2.70
C GLY A 295 10.01 0.08 1.57
N THR A 296 9.16 0.79 0.88
CA THR A 296 9.44 1.44 -0.40
C THR A 296 9.27 2.95 -0.36
N THR A 297 8.91 3.51 0.80
CA THR A 297 8.63 4.95 0.96
C THR A 297 9.13 5.47 2.30
N VAL A 298 9.36 6.79 2.37
CA VAL A 298 9.53 7.55 3.61
C VAL A 298 8.63 8.78 3.61
N PHE A 299 8.37 9.34 4.80
CA PHE A 299 7.43 10.44 4.96
C PHE A 299 8.01 11.56 5.83
N PRO A 300 9.02 12.29 5.33
CA PRO A 300 9.65 13.39 6.04
C PRO A 300 8.68 14.55 6.29
N ARG A 301 8.82 15.16 7.47
CA ARG A 301 8.21 16.44 7.82
C ARG A 301 9.16 17.57 7.44
N LEU A 302 8.66 18.60 6.76
CA LEU A 302 9.40 19.82 6.49
C LEU A 302 9.29 20.76 7.70
N ARG A 303 10.43 21.24 8.21
CA ARG A 303 10.49 22.12 9.38
C ARG A 303 10.33 23.61 9.05
N VAL A 304 10.52 23.97 7.77
CA VAL A 304 10.53 25.36 7.31
C VAL A 304 9.51 25.53 6.18
N GLY A 305 8.66 26.54 6.27
CA GLY A 305 7.67 26.85 5.24
C GLY A 305 6.55 25.82 5.13
N LYS A 306 5.88 25.76 3.98
CA LYS A 306 4.79 24.82 3.69
C LYS A 306 5.28 23.71 2.75
N ALA A 307 5.00 22.46 3.07
CA ALA A 307 5.43 21.33 2.23
C ALA A 307 4.81 21.37 0.82
N ALA A 308 3.58 21.88 0.66
CA ALA A 308 2.95 22.04 -0.65
C ALA A 308 3.75 22.98 -1.58
N ASP A 309 4.23 24.12 -1.05
CA ASP A 309 5.04 25.09 -1.81
C ASP A 309 6.41 24.50 -2.18
N PHE A 310 7.03 23.76 -1.26
CA PHE A 310 8.28 23.03 -1.52
C PHE A 310 8.09 21.96 -2.61
N VAL A 311 7.05 21.16 -2.55
CA VAL A 311 6.75 20.10 -3.54
C VAL A 311 6.50 20.71 -4.92
N ALA A 312 5.78 21.84 -4.99
CA ALA A 312 5.57 22.59 -6.23
C ALA A 312 6.90 23.10 -6.81
N LEU A 313 7.75 23.73 -5.98
CA LEU A 313 9.08 24.20 -6.37
C LEU A 313 9.96 23.07 -6.90
N ALA A 314 10.02 21.95 -6.18
CA ALA A 314 10.83 20.76 -6.55
C ALA A 314 10.41 20.23 -7.93
N ARG A 315 9.10 20.15 -8.19
CA ARG A 315 8.57 19.67 -9.47
C ARG A 315 8.82 20.66 -10.61
N GLU A 316 8.50 21.95 -10.40
CA GLU A 316 8.47 22.94 -11.47
C GLU A 316 9.85 23.43 -11.88
N ARG A 317 10.76 23.59 -10.91
CA ARG A 317 12.11 24.13 -11.16
C ARG A 317 13.24 23.12 -11.06
N TYR A 318 13.01 22.01 -10.38
CA TYR A 318 14.03 20.98 -10.15
C TYR A 318 13.67 19.63 -10.75
N GLU A 319 12.63 19.57 -11.59
CA GLU A 319 12.21 18.39 -12.35
C GLU A 319 12.03 17.13 -11.49
N THR A 320 11.72 17.30 -10.19
CA THR A 320 11.62 16.19 -9.25
C THR A 320 10.25 16.16 -8.59
N SER A 321 9.54 15.02 -8.71
CA SER A 321 8.22 14.83 -8.13
C SER A 321 8.29 13.98 -6.87
N VAL A 322 7.64 14.46 -5.80
CA VAL A 322 7.37 13.74 -4.55
C VAL A 322 5.90 13.94 -4.20
N VAL A 323 5.30 13.09 -3.36
CA VAL A 323 3.85 13.20 -3.08
C VAL A 323 3.59 14.21 -1.98
N PRO A 324 2.73 15.22 -2.21
CA PRO A 324 2.28 16.13 -1.15
C PRO A 324 1.62 15.40 0.01
N GLY A 325 1.99 15.78 1.24
CA GLY A 325 1.47 15.16 2.44
C GLY A 325 0.00 15.46 2.73
N GLU A 326 -0.57 16.48 2.07
CA GLU A 326 -2.00 16.78 2.17
C GLU A 326 -2.90 15.62 1.73
N PHE A 327 -2.43 14.78 0.78
CA PHE A 327 -3.14 13.55 0.38
C PHE A 327 -3.17 12.47 1.47
N PHE A 328 -2.37 12.65 2.51
CA PHE A 328 -2.32 11.80 3.71
C PHE A 328 -2.78 12.56 4.96
N GLU A 329 -3.45 13.70 4.79
CA GLU A 329 -3.94 14.57 5.87
C GLU A 329 -2.81 15.11 6.78
N GLN A 330 -1.58 15.22 6.24
CA GLN A 330 -0.38 15.71 6.93
C GLN A 330 0.30 16.81 6.10
N PRO A 331 -0.23 18.05 6.10
CA PRO A 331 0.18 19.12 5.17
C PRO A 331 1.62 19.60 5.33
N GLN A 332 2.30 19.25 6.42
CA GLN A 332 3.72 19.56 6.63
C GLN A 332 4.67 18.45 6.19
N HIS A 333 4.15 17.34 5.67
CA HIS A 333 4.94 16.20 5.22
C HIS A 333 4.89 16.09 3.69
N PHE A 334 5.79 15.28 3.16
CA PHE A 334 5.73 14.78 1.79
C PHE A 334 6.29 13.36 1.73
N ARG A 335 5.84 12.56 0.77
CA ARG A 335 6.31 11.17 0.64
C ARG A 335 7.34 11.06 -0.48
N ILE A 336 8.47 10.41 -0.18
CA ILE A 336 9.52 10.03 -1.13
C ILE A 336 9.46 8.52 -1.34
N GLY A 337 9.45 8.08 -2.59
CA GLY A 337 9.59 6.68 -2.98
C GLY A 337 11.05 6.31 -3.23
N LEU A 338 11.41 5.06 -2.87
CA LEU A 338 12.77 4.52 -3.03
C LEU A 338 12.90 3.57 -4.23
N CYS A 339 11.90 3.49 -5.07
CA CYS A 339 11.74 2.36 -6.00
C CYS A 339 12.36 2.58 -7.39
N ALA A 340 12.94 3.76 -7.66
CA ALA A 340 13.66 4.03 -8.88
C ALA A 340 14.98 3.24 -8.95
N GLU A 341 15.55 3.06 -10.14
CA GLU A 341 16.94 2.59 -10.26
C GLU A 341 17.88 3.53 -9.47
N PRO A 342 18.98 3.02 -8.87
CA PRO A 342 19.81 3.79 -7.94
C PRO A 342 20.32 5.13 -8.48
N GLU A 343 20.68 5.20 -9.76
CA GLU A 343 21.11 6.45 -10.42
C GLU A 343 19.97 7.47 -10.52
N GLY A 344 18.76 7.00 -10.82
CA GLY A 344 17.55 7.83 -10.86
C GLY A 344 17.21 8.40 -9.48
N LEU A 345 17.35 7.59 -8.43
CA LEU A 345 17.16 8.04 -7.05
C LEU A 345 18.21 9.09 -6.66
N ARG A 346 19.51 8.86 -6.92
CA ARG A 346 20.58 9.82 -6.64
C ARG A 346 20.31 11.17 -7.32
N GLY A 347 20.06 11.15 -8.63
CA GLY A 347 19.77 12.37 -9.38
C GLY A 347 18.55 13.12 -8.85
N GLY A 348 17.48 12.41 -8.48
CA GLY A 348 16.30 13.02 -7.86
C GLY A 348 16.60 13.64 -6.48
N LEU A 349 17.37 12.97 -5.63
CA LEU A 349 17.75 13.49 -4.32
C LEU A 349 18.72 14.68 -4.40
N GLU A 350 19.67 14.70 -5.36
CA GLU A 350 20.50 15.87 -5.64
C GLU A 350 19.66 17.10 -6.04
N ARG A 351 18.63 16.90 -6.85
CA ARG A 351 17.68 17.95 -7.21
C ARG A 351 16.83 18.40 -6.01
N LEU A 352 16.40 17.46 -5.16
CA LEU A 352 15.69 17.81 -3.91
C LEU A 352 16.59 18.61 -2.96
N THR A 353 17.89 18.30 -2.87
CA THR A 353 18.87 19.10 -2.11
C THR A 353 18.89 20.55 -2.60
N ALA A 354 19.08 20.75 -3.90
CA ALA A 354 19.09 22.10 -4.49
C ALA A 354 17.74 22.84 -4.29
N ALA A 355 16.62 22.10 -4.38
CA ALA A 355 15.29 22.66 -4.11
C ALA A 355 15.14 23.08 -2.64
N LEU A 356 15.60 22.25 -1.68
CA LEU A 356 15.56 22.57 -0.24
C LEU A 356 16.40 23.80 0.09
N GLU A 357 17.62 23.93 -0.43
CA GLU A 357 18.47 25.09 -0.24
C GLU A 357 17.82 26.39 -0.78
N ALA A 358 17.22 26.31 -1.97
CA ALA A 358 16.53 27.45 -2.56
C ALA A 358 15.27 27.80 -1.74
N PHE A 359 14.51 26.80 -1.31
CA PHE A 359 13.30 26.99 -0.53
C PHE A 359 13.55 27.62 0.83
N VAL A 360 14.60 27.19 1.53
CA VAL A 360 15.03 27.80 2.81
C VAL A 360 15.39 29.26 2.63
N ARG A 361 16.15 29.60 1.57
CA ARG A 361 16.50 31.02 1.26
C ARG A 361 15.30 31.89 0.94
N LEU A 362 14.25 31.32 0.33
CA LEU A 362 13.01 32.03 0.01
C LEU A 362 12.07 32.18 1.23
N SER A 363 12.27 31.36 2.25
CA SER A 363 11.44 31.34 3.46
C SER A 363 12.08 32.08 4.66
N ALA A 364 13.34 32.50 4.53
CA ALA A 364 14.07 33.31 5.49
C ALA A 364 13.83 34.81 5.25
#